data_885f333cd19be62be1e7e435cfff65ec
#
_entry.id   885f333cd19be62be1e7e435cfff65ec
#
_cell.length_a   1.000
_cell.length_b   1.000
_cell.length_c   1.000
_cell.angle_alpha   90.00
_cell.angle_beta   90.00
_cell.angle_gamma   90.00
#
_symmetry.space_group_name_H-M   'P 1'
#
loop_
_entity.id
_entity.type
_entity.pdbx_description
1 polymer ?
#
loop_
_entity_poly.entity_id
_entity_poly.type
_entity_poly.pdbx_seq_one_letter_code
_entity_poly.pdbx_strand_id
1 'polypeptide(L)'
;MRRTKIVATVGPATAEPGAMRQLLAAGVDVVRLNAAHADMATHAANARRVRELAQTLGRNIGILVDLPGPKIRSGVVAGDAVELESGEEFVLSGGEDGHGDSRQVTTTLPELAQWMRPGDDVYLADGAIVLRVLTSVGNDVRTEVVRGGTLRSRKGMHLPRAEAHVDPFTERDALALEMAIAAKADFIGLSFVRRAEDVERIRALLPKRGVRPALVPKIETAAAIDNLEGIIGAADAVMVARGDLGIQMPARRVPLLQKEIIRQCNMAGKPVITATQMLESMTRSPLPTRAEVNDVANAVLDGTDALM
;
A
#
# COMPACT_ATOMS: atom_id res chain seq x y z
N MET A 1 23.62 17.30 -9.04
CA MET A 1 22.69 16.14 -9.14
C MET A 1 21.87 16.10 -7.86
N ARG A 2 20.52 15.96 -7.97
CA ARG A 2 19.64 15.83 -6.80
C ARG A 2 19.99 14.55 -6.03
N ARG A 3 20.15 14.64 -4.70
CA ARG A 3 20.48 13.48 -3.85
C ARG A 3 19.26 12.61 -3.61
N THR A 4 18.16 13.19 -3.08
CA THR A 4 16.90 12.47 -2.86
C THR A 4 16.22 12.17 -4.19
N LYS A 5 15.88 10.90 -4.42
CA LYS A 5 15.27 10.40 -5.65
C LYS A 5 13.76 10.64 -5.66
N ILE A 6 13.17 10.61 -6.85
CA ILE A 6 11.72 10.69 -7.01
C ILE A 6 11.21 9.36 -7.56
N VAL A 7 10.26 8.78 -6.85
CA VAL A 7 9.47 7.63 -7.30
C VAL A 7 8.11 8.15 -7.75
N ALA A 8 7.67 7.78 -8.95
CA ALA A 8 6.35 8.16 -9.46
C ALA A 8 5.56 6.94 -9.92
N THR A 9 4.28 6.88 -9.53
CA THR A 9 3.40 5.80 -9.96
C THR A 9 2.84 6.07 -11.35
N VAL A 10 2.92 5.07 -12.24
CA VAL A 10 2.18 5.09 -13.51
C VAL A 10 0.73 4.70 -13.24
N GLY A 11 -0.16 5.60 -13.61
CA GLY A 11 -1.60 5.44 -13.53
C GLY A 11 -2.28 5.94 -14.79
N PRO A 12 -3.62 5.96 -14.87
CA PRO A 12 -4.36 6.34 -16.08
C PRO A 12 -3.91 7.68 -16.69
N ALA A 13 -3.62 8.67 -15.86
CA ALA A 13 -3.17 10.00 -16.31
C ALA A 13 -1.76 10.01 -16.92
N THR A 14 -0.93 9.02 -16.64
CA THR A 14 0.49 8.97 -17.04
C THR A 14 0.85 7.76 -17.89
N ALA A 15 -0.12 6.86 -18.16
CA ALA A 15 0.11 5.64 -18.94
C ALA A 15 0.28 5.91 -20.45
N GLU A 16 -0.29 7.01 -20.96
CA GLU A 16 -0.13 7.41 -22.36
C GLU A 16 1.34 7.74 -22.67
N PRO A 17 1.86 7.35 -23.87
CA PRO A 17 3.28 7.51 -24.22
C PRO A 17 3.80 8.93 -24.06
N GLY A 18 3.01 9.92 -24.46
CA GLY A 18 3.37 11.34 -24.37
C GLY A 18 3.50 11.83 -22.93
N ALA A 19 2.51 11.49 -22.09
CA ALA A 19 2.51 11.83 -20.66
C ALA A 19 3.62 11.11 -19.90
N MET A 20 3.82 9.83 -20.18
CA MET A 20 4.92 9.05 -19.59
C MET A 20 6.28 9.65 -19.96
N ARG A 21 6.50 10.01 -21.22
CA ARG A 21 7.73 10.67 -21.66
C ARG A 21 7.97 11.99 -20.89
N GLN A 22 6.95 12.82 -20.74
CA GLN A 22 7.04 14.08 -19.98
C GLN A 22 7.39 13.81 -18.52
N LEU A 23 6.72 12.83 -17.88
CA LEU A 23 7.02 12.42 -16.51
C LEU A 23 8.50 12.02 -16.34
N LEU A 24 9.00 11.16 -17.24
CA LEU A 24 10.39 10.71 -17.18
C LEU A 24 11.37 11.88 -17.46
N ALA A 25 11.08 12.74 -18.42
CA ALA A 25 11.90 13.91 -18.73
C ALA A 25 11.95 14.94 -17.59
N ALA A 26 10.85 15.06 -16.82
CA ALA A 26 10.76 15.95 -15.65
C ALA A 26 11.69 15.54 -14.49
N GLY A 27 12.27 14.34 -14.52
CA GLY A 27 13.31 13.96 -13.57
C GLY A 27 12.94 12.82 -12.62
N VAL A 28 11.93 12.01 -12.92
CA VAL A 28 11.64 10.78 -12.18
C VAL A 28 12.82 9.84 -12.25
N ASP A 29 13.18 9.23 -11.13
CA ASP A 29 14.29 8.28 -11.01
C ASP A 29 13.81 6.83 -10.99
N VAL A 30 12.62 6.58 -10.42
CA VAL A 30 12.00 5.25 -10.33
C VAL A 30 10.53 5.35 -10.70
N VAL A 31 10.07 4.45 -11.55
CA VAL A 31 8.65 4.28 -11.89
C VAL A 31 8.07 3.16 -11.06
N ARG A 32 6.98 3.43 -10.34
CA ARG A 32 6.21 2.42 -9.61
C ARG A 32 5.04 1.91 -10.46
N LEU A 33 4.93 0.59 -10.58
CA LEU A 33 3.82 -0.13 -11.15
C LEU A 33 3.03 -0.79 -10.01
N ASN A 34 1.84 -0.27 -9.71
CA ASN A 34 1.02 -0.78 -8.61
C ASN A 34 0.16 -1.97 -9.07
N ALA A 35 0.58 -3.20 -8.77
CA ALA A 35 -0.09 -4.42 -9.19
C ALA A 35 -1.46 -4.68 -8.53
N ALA A 36 -1.89 -3.82 -7.59
CA ALA A 36 -3.27 -3.82 -7.07
C ALA A 36 -4.30 -3.37 -8.12
N HIS A 37 -3.87 -2.64 -9.15
CA HIS A 37 -4.69 -2.10 -10.22
C HIS A 37 -4.21 -2.62 -11.57
N ALA A 38 -5.07 -2.58 -12.58
CA ALA A 38 -4.83 -3.12 -13.92
C ALA A 38 -4.47 -4.63 -13.94
N ASP A 39 -4.28 -5.16 -15.13
CA ASP A 39 -3.84 -6.53 -15.34
C ASP A 39 -2.31 -6.64 -15.53
N MET A 40 -1.78 -7.83 -15.44
CA MET A 40 -0.34 -8.09 -15.55
C MET A 40 0.21 -7.78 -16.94
N ALA A 41 -0.60 -7.93 -18.01
CA ALA A 41 -0.20 -7.61 -19.38
C ALA A 41 0.00 -6.09 -19.55
N THR A 42 -0.89 -5.29 -19.00
CA THR A 42 -0.78 -3.83 -18.94
C THR A 42 0.48 -3.39 -18.18
N HIS A 43 0.78 -4.00 -17.03
CA HIS A 43 2.00 -3.70 -16.29
C HIS A 43 3.27 -4.07 -17.06
N ALA A 44 3.29 -5.24 -17.71
CA ALA A 44 4.40 -5.66 -18.57
C ALA A 44 4.61 -4.70 -19.75
N ALA A 45 3.52 -4.23 -20.38
CA ALA A 45 3.59 -3.24 -21.46
C ALA A 45 4.14 -1.89 -20.97
N ASN A 46 3.69 -1.42 -19.81
CA ASN A 46 4.19 -0.19 -19.18
C ASN A 46 5.67 -0.31 -18.84
N ALA A 47 6.12 -1.45 -18.28
CA ALA A 47 7.52 -1.68 -18.00
C ALA A 47 8.41 -1.59 -19.24
N ARG A 48 7.99 -2.24 -20.35
CA ARG A 48 8.70 -2.14 -21.63
C ARG A 48 8.77 -0.69 -22.12
N ARG A 49 7.64 0.03 -22.09
CA ARG A 49 7.57 1.44 -22.52
C ARG A 49 8.49 2.34 -21.69
N VAL A 50 8.55 2.13 -20.39
CA VAL A 50 9.49 2.86 -19.52
C VAL A 50 10.94 2.63 -19.96
N ARG A 51 11.34 1.38 -20.24
CA ARG A 51 12.70 1.05 -20.70
C ARG A 51 13.03 1.72 -22.05
N GLU A 52 12.11 1.65 -23.01
CA GLU A 52 12.28 2.26 -24.35
C GLU A 52 12.43 3.80 -24.24
N LEU A 53 11.55 4.44 -23.47
CA LEU A 53 11.61 5.89 -23.25
C LEU A 53 12.87 6.30 -22.47
N ALA A 54 13.27 5.54 -21.46
CA ALA A 54 14.48 5.78 -20.69
C ALA A 54 15.71 5.76 -21.60
N GLN A 55 15.81 4.76 -22.49
CA GLN A 55 16.87 4.66 -23.49
C GLN A 55 16.88 5.87 -24.43
N THR A 56 15.71 6.27 -24.95
CA THR A 56 15.56 7.43 -25.84
C THR A 56 15.97 8.75 -25.15
N LEU A 57 15.72 8.87 -23.85
CA LEU A 57 16.06 10.03 -23.04
C LEU A 57 17.52 10.00 -22.52
N GLY A 58 18.28 8.92 -22.76
CA GLY A 58 19.61 8.73 -22.21
C GLY A 58 19.64 8.68 -20.69
N ARG A 59 18.57 8.14 -20.06
CA ARG A 59 18.41 8.11 -18.60
C ARG A 59 18.31 6.68 -18.05
N ASN A 60 18.89 6.48 -16.88
CA ASN A 60 18.68 5.26 -16.10
C ASN A 60 17.47 5.48 -15.19
N ILE A 61 16.41 4.72 -15.41
CA ILE A 61 15.15 4.79 -14.65
C ILE A 61 14.84 3.40 -14.09
N GLY A 62 14.73 3.32 -12.78
CA GLY A 62 14.36 2.08 -12.10
C GLY A 62 12.89 1.75 -12.26
N ILE A 63 12.53 0.47 -12.20
CA ILE A 63 11.15 -0.02 -12.19
C ILE A 63 10.91 -0.73 -10.86
N LEU A 64 9.96 -0.22 -10.08
CA LEU A 64 9.44 -0.84 -8.86
C LEU A 64 8.08 -1.46 -9.18
N VAL A 65 7.95 -2.76 -9.04
CA VAL A 65 6.65 -3.45 -9.05
C VAL A 65 6.21 -3.61 -7.61
N ASP A 66 5.07 -3.02 -7.27
CA ASP A 66 4.51 -3.03 -5.91
C ASP A 66 3.42 -4.11 -5.83
N LEU A 67 3.70 -5.17 -5.07
CA LEU A 67 2.78 -6.28 -4.86
C LEU A 67 1.61 -5.84 -3.99
N PRO A 68 0.36 -6.23 -4.33
CA PRO A 68 -0.83 -5.75 -3.65
C PRO A 68 -0.97 -6.24 -2.21
N GLY A 69 -0.51 -7.45 -1.91
CA GLY A 69 -0.80 -8.13 -0.65
C GLY A 69 -2.28 -8.47 -0.48
N PRO A 70 -2.67 -8.98 0.71
CA PRO A 70 -4.03 -9.41 1.01
C PRO A 70 -4.95 -8.22 1.31
N LYS A 71 -5.28 -7.41 0.31
CA LYS A 71 -6.16 -6.27 0.53
C LYS A 71 -7.61 -6.71 0.71
N ILE A 72 -8.08 -6.68 1.94
CA ILE A 72 -9.49 -6.96 2.28
C ILE A 72 -10.34 -5.77 1.83
N ARG A 73 -11.50 -6.06 1.22
CA ARG A 73 -12.42 -5.06 0.68
C ARG A 73 -13.86 -5.34 1.09
N SER A 74 -14.66 -4.29 1.18
CA SER A 74 -16.12 -4.43 1.22
C SER A 74 -16.65 -4.94 -0.11
N GLY A 75 -17.79 -5.59 -0.10
CA GLY A 75 -18.57 -5.95 -1.28
C GLY A 75 -19.19 -4.73 -1.98
N VAL A 76 -20.16 -5.01 -2.84
CA VAL A 76 -20.94 -4.00 -3.54
C VAL A 76 -22.08 -3.52 -2.63
N VAL A 77 -22.35 -2.21 -2.61
CA VAL A 77 -23.49 -1.62 -1.90
C VAL A 77 -24.50 -1.04 -2.87
N ALA A 78 -25.76 -0.98 -2.46
CA ALA A 78 -26.86 -0.45 -3.26
C ALA A 78 -26.56 0.99 -3.70
N GLY A 79 -26.80 1.29 -4.97
CA GLY A 79 -26.55 2.62 -5.53
C GLY A 79 -25.09 3.05 -5.54
N ASP A 80 -24.13 2.12 -5.33
CA ASP A 80 -22.68 2.35 -5.21
C ASP A 80 -22.24 3.20 -4.01
N ALA A 81 -23.18 3.67 -3.19
CA ALA A 81 -22.89 4.43 -1.98
C ALA A 81 -24.06 4.32 -1.00
N VAL A 82 -23.76 4.11 0.29
CA VAL A 82 -24.71 4.12 1.40
C VAL A 82 -24.14 4.94 2.55
N GLU A 83 -25.03 5.64 3.28
CA GLU A 83 -24.64 6.36 4.48
C GLU A 83 -24.76 5.43 5.69
N LEU A 84 -23.74 5.44 6.55
CA LEU A 84 -23.73 4.78 7.85
C LEU A 84 -23.78 5.83 8.93
N GLU A 85 -24.75 5.73 9.83
CA GLU A 85 -24.93 6.68 10.92
C GLU A 85 -24.30 6.17 12.22
N SER A 86 -23.67 7.06 12.98
CA SER A 86 -23.05 6.69 14.26
C SER A 86 -24.08 6.21 15.26
N GLY A 87 -23.80 5.11 15.96
CA GLY A 87 -24.68 4.46 16.94
C GLY A 87 -25.58 3.37 16.35
N GLU A 88 -25.64 3.21 15.02
CA GLU A 88 -26.39 2.14 14.40
C GLU A 88 -25.63 0.82 14.38
N GLU A 89 -26.36 -0.28 14.30
CA GLU A 89 -25.77 -1.60 14.05
C GLU A 89 -25.51 -1.78 12.55
N PHE A 90 -24.36 -2.39 12.24
CA PHE A 90 -23.96 -2.75 10.87
C PHE A 90 -23.36 -4.16 10.84
N VAL A 91 -23.74 -4.97 9.85
CA VAL A 91 -23.29 -6.35 9.75
C VAL A 91 -22.25 -6.51 8.64
N LEU A 92 -21.15 -7.16 8.96
CA LEU A 92 -20.14 -7.59 8.00
C LEU A 92 -20.25 -9.10 7.81
N SER A 93 -20.46 -9.56 6.58
CA SER A 93 -20.57 -11.00 6.28
C SER A 93 -19.36 -11.47 5.48
N GLY A 94 -18.76 -12.60 5.86
CA GLY A 94 -17.66 -13.19 5.10
C GLY A 94 -18.09 -13.73 3.75
N GLY A 95 -17.31 -13.48 2.67
CA GLY A 95 -17.58 -13.92 1.31
C GLY A 95 -18.03 -12.78 0.38
N GLU A 96 -17.85 -12.98 -0.92
CA GLU A 96 -18.08 -11.91 -1.92
C GLU A 96 -19.52 -11.84 -2.41
N ASP A 97 -20.34 -12.84 -2.15
CA ASP A 97 -21.70 -12.97 -2.67
C ASP A 97 -22.68 -12.07 -1.90
N GLY A 98 -23.35 -11.18 -2.62
CA GLY A 98 -24.43 -10.35 -2.09
C GLY A 98 -24.26 -8.85 -2.33
N HIS A 99 -25.39 -8.16 -2.31
CA HIS A 99 -25.45 -6.71 -2.35
C HIS A 99 -25.69 -6.18 -0.95
N GLY A 100 -24.81 -5.29 -0.49
CA GLY A 100 -24.96 -4.58 0.77
C GLY A 100 -25.94 -3.41 0.67
N ASP A 101 -26.33 -2.92 1.82
CA ASP A 101 -27.17 -1.75 2.03
C ASP A 101 -26.65 -0.91 3.21
N SER A 102 -27.50 -0.07 3.82
CA SER A 102 -27.16 0.70 5.02
C SER A 102 -27.07 -0.14 6.31
N ARG A 103 -27.35 -1.44 6.26
CA ARG A 103 -27.37 -2.34 7.43
C ARG A 103 -26.33 -3.45 7.35
N GLN A 104 -25.86 -3.79 6.15
CA GLN A 104 -24.93 -4.90 5.96
C GLN A 104 -24.10 -4.75 4.69
N VAL A 105 -22.92 -5.38 4.69
CA VAL A 105 -22.10 -5.54 3.49
C VAL A 105 -21.27 -6.82 3.59
N THR A 106 -21.04 -7.48 2.45
CA THR A 106 -20.11 -8.61 2.37
C THR A 106 -18.65 -8.15 2.36
N THR A 107 -17.72 -9.06 2.57
CA THR A 107 -16.27 -8.78 2.53
C THR A 107 -15.54 -9.84 1.71
N THR A 108 -14.39 -9.46 1.15
CA THR A 108 -13.52 -10.42 0.44
C THR A 108 -12.80 -11.42 1.35
N LEU A 109 -13.07 -11.42 2.66
CA LEU A 109 -12.50 -12.34 3.63
C LEU A 109 -13.57 -13.33 4.12
N PRO A 110 -13.63 -14.57 3.58
CA PRO A 110 -14.65 -15.54 3.95
C PRO A 110 -14.62 -15.90 5.44
N GLU A 111 -13.43 -15.98 6.02
CA GLU A 111 -13.23 -16.40 7.43
C GLU A 111 -13.33 -15.23 8.42
N LEU A 112 -13.87 -14.09 8.03
CA LEU A 112 -13.96 -12.88 8.86
C LEU A 112 -14.42 -13.16 10.30
N ALA A 113 -15.54 -13.87 10.44
CA ALA A 113 -16.15 -14.13 11.75
C ALA A 113 -15.30 -15.03 12.66
N GLN A 114 -14.38 -15.83 12.10
CA GLN A 114 -13.47 -16.68 12.88
C GLN A 114 -12.41 -15.85 13.62
N TRP A 115 -12.00 -14.73 13.05
CA TRP A 115 -10.88 -13.93 13.54
C TRP A 115 -11.33 -12.75 14.40
N MET A 116 -12.53 -12.20 14.17
CA MET A 116 -13.01 -11.02 14.89
C MET A 116 -13.56 -11.35 16.28
N ARG A 117 -13.35 -10.46 17.22
CA ARG A 117 -13.80 -10.60 18.64
C ARG A 117 -14.52 -9.34 19.09
N PRO A 118 -15.44 -9.42 20.05
CA PRO A 118 -16.06 -8.25 20.67
C PRO A 118 -15.02 -7.23 21.14
N GLY A 119 -15.23 -5.97 20.79
CA GLY A 119 -14.32 -4.86 21.11
C GLY A 119 -13.26 -4.56 20.06
N ASP A 120 -13.09 -5.42 19.03
CA ASP A 120 -12.17 -5.12 17.92
C ASP A 120 -12.73 -3.97 17.07
N ASP A 121 -11.85 -3.12 16.57
CA ASP A 121 -12.19 -2.07 15.62
C ASP A 121 -11.99 -2.53 14.17
N VAL A 122 -12.89 -2.09 13.30
CA VAL A 122 -12.86 -2.25 11.85
C VAL A 122 -12.82 -0.88 11.21
N TYR A 123 -11.88 -0.66 10.31
CA TYR A 123 -11.73 0.61 9.60
C TYR A 123 -12.12 0.44 8.14
N LEU A 124 -13.05 1.27 7.64
CA LEU A 124 -13.53 1.30 6.27
C LEU A 124 -13.13 2.62 5.61
N ALA A 125 -13.05 2.63 4.28
CA ALA A 125 -12.77 3.82 3.48
C ALA A 125 -11.56 4.61 4.01
N ASP A 126 -10.42 3.92 4.11
CA ASP A 126 -9.14 4.47 4.59
C ASP A 126 -9.24 5.09 6.01
N GLY A 127 -10.06 4.48 6.87
CA GLY A 127 -10.27 4.88 8.25
C GLY A 127 -11.27 6.03 8.43
N ALA A 128 -11.95 6.47 7.37
CA ALA A 128 -13.01 7.47 7.49
C ALA A 128 -14.20 6.98 8.31
N ILE A 129 -14.56 5.69 8.16
CA ILE A 129 -15.62 5.01 8.92
C ILE A 129 -14.97 4.05 9.90
N VAL A 130 -15.49 4.00 11.12
CA VAL A 130 -15.01 3.09 12.18
C VAL A 130 -16.19 2.32 12.74
N LEU A 131 -16.06 0.99 12.73
CA LEU A 131 -17.01 0.09 13.33
C LEU A 131 -16.36 -0.61 14.53
N ARG A 132 -17.15 -0.97 15.54
CA ARG A 132 -16.72 -1.78 16.69
C ARG A 132 -17.47 -3.09 16.73
N VAL A 133 -16.76 -4.19 16.80
CA VAL A 133 -17.36 -5.52 16.87
C VAL A 133 -18.15 -5.70 18.17
N LEU A 134 -19.40 -6.10 18.06
CA LEU A 134 -20.28 -6.48 19.16
C LEU A 134 -20.27 -8.00 19.36
N THR A 135 -20.48 -8.76 18.28
CA THR A 135 -20.49 -10.24 18.31
C THR A 135 -20.05 -10.80 16.96
N SER A 136 -19.52 -12.03 16.96
CA SER A 136 -19.24 -12.81 15.76
C SER A 136 -19.96 -14.15 15.87
N VAL A 137 -20.87 -14.43 14.93
CA VAL A 137 -21.69 -15.67 14.94
C VAL A 137 -21.88 -16.19 13.52
N GLY A 138 -21.55 -17.45 13.31
CA GLY A 138 -21.64 -18.07 11.98
C GLY A 138 -20.67 -17.40 11.00
N ASN A 139 -21.20 -16.77 9.95
CA ASN A 139 -20.44 -16.03 8.94
C ASN A 139 -20.51 -14.51 9.15
N ASP A 140 -21.22 -14.04 10.16
CA ASP A 140 -21.54 -12.64 10.37
C ASP A 140 -20.80 -12.05 11.57
N VAL A 141 -20.35 -10.82 11.41
CA VAL A 141 -19.80 -9.97 12.46
C VAL A 141 -20.73 -8.77 12.62
N ARG A 142 -21.45 -8.74 13.75
CA ARG A 142 -22.30 -7.59 14.10
C ARG A 142 -21.43 -6.50 14.73
N THR A 143 -21.58 -5.30 14.27
CA THR A 143 -20.79 -4.15 14.71
C THR A 143 -21.69 -2.97 15.06
N GLU A 144 -21.16 -2.06 15.85
CA GLU A 144 -21.71 -0.71 16.07
C GLU A 144 -20.90 0.28 15.23
N VAL A 145 -21.57 1.20 14.56
CA VAL A 145 -20.93 2.31 13.85
C VAL A 145 -20.45 3.35 14.87
N VAL A 146 -19.16 3.33 15.19
CA VAL A 146 -18.53 4.31 16.11
C VAL A 146 -18.38 5.66 15.43
N ARG A 147 -17.97 5.65 14.14
CA ARG A 147 -17.90 6.85 13.30
C ARG A 147 -18.46 6.52 11.93
N GLY A 148 -19.55 7.20 11.59
CA GLY A 148 -20.26 7.04 10.34
C GLY A 148 -19.64 7.79 9.17
N GLY A 149 -20.29 7.66 8.01
CA GLY A 149 -19.92 8.29 6.75
C GLY A 149 -20.38 7.50 5.53
N THR A 150 -20.03 7.99 4.36
CA THR A 150 -20.42 7.37 3.07
C THR A 150 -19.56 6.16 2.76
N LEU A 151 -20.13 4.95 2.83
CA LEU A 151 -19.51 3.70 2.37
C LEU A 151 -19.82 3.50 0.88
N ARG A 152 -18.78 3.45 0.05
CA ARG A 152 -18.88 3.07 -1.35
C ARG A 152 -18.53 1.60 -1.58
N SER A 153 -18.97 1.06 -2.72
CA SER A 153 -18.64 -0.31 -3.13
C SER A 153 -17.14 -0.56 -3.20
N ARG A 154 -16.73 -1.76 -2.81
CA ARG A 154 -15.37 -2.30 -2.94
C ARG A 154 -14.27 -1.45 -2.28
N LYS A 155 -14.60 -0.77 -1.19
CA LYS A 155 -13.62 0.00 -0.41
C LYS A 155 -12.73 -0.89 0.44
N GLY A 156 -11.48 -0.44 0.62
CA GLY A 156 -10.54 -1.09 1.52
C GLY A 156 -11.09 -1.17 2.94
N MET A 157 -10.86 -2.31 3.55
CA MET A 157 -11.17 -2.60 4.95
C MET A 157 -9.88 -2.93 5.68
N HIS A 158 -9.70 -2.39 6.86
CA HIS A 158 -8.61 -2.76 7.76
C HIS A 158 -9.19 -3.41 9.00
N LEU A 159 -8.71 -4.59 9.26
CA LEU A 159 -9.16 -5.51 10.31
C LEU A 159 -7.91 -6.01 11.04
N PRO A 160 -7.30 -5.20 11.95
CA PRO A 160 -5.97 -5.48 12.50
C PRO A 160 -5.81 -6.89 13.07
N ARG A 161 -6.87 -7.42 13.72
CA ARG A 161 -6.84 -8.79 14.24
C ARG A 161 -6.91 -9.84 13.14
N ALA A 162 -7.82 -9.70 12.18
CA ALA A 162 -7.99 -10.68 11.09
C ALA A 162 -6.78 -10.67 10.15
N GLU A 163 -6.23 -9.50 9.83
CA GLU A 163 -5.04 -9.34 8.98
C GLU A 163 -3.82 -10.08 9.53
N ALA A 164 -3.71 -10.26 10.85
CA ALA A 164 -2.63 -11.04 11.45
C ALA A 164 -2.65 -12.52 11.05
N HIS A 165 -3.78 -13.04 10.61
CA HIS A 165 -4.00 -14.45 10.23
C HIS A 165 -4.01 -14.67 8.72
N VAL A 166 -4.15 -13.61 7.92
CA VAL A 166 -4.14 -13.70 6.45
C VAL A 166 -2.70 -13.83 5.94
N ASP A 167 -2.47 -14.69 4.94
CA ASP A 167 -1.15 -14.80 4.31
C ASP A 167 -0.79 -13.47 3.63
N PRO A 168 0.36 -12.83 3.95
CA PRO A 168 0.78 -11.58 3.31
C PRO A 168 1.14 -11.76 1.83
N PHE A 169 1.33 -12.97 1.34
CA PHE A 169 1.64 -13.27 -0.05
C PHE A 169 0.54 -14.09 -0.72
N THR A 170 -0.24 -13.44 -1.56
CA THR A 170 -1.42 -13.99 -2.23
C THR A 170 -1.09 -14.61 -3.58
N GLU A 171 -2.04 -15.32 -4.21
CA GLU A 171 -1.91 -15.80 -5.60
C GLU A 171 -1.70 -14.63 -6.58
N ARG A 172 -2.35 -13.49 -6.34
CA ARG A 172 -2.15 -12.29 -7.15
C ARG A 172 -0.72 -11.73 -7.02
N ASP A 173 -0.14 -11.81 -5.84
CA ASP A 173 1.26 -11.44 -5.62
C ASP A 173 2.20 -12.37 -6.36
N ALA A 174 1.90 -13.67 -6.42
CA ALA A 174 2.69 -14.63 -7.20
C ALA A 174 2.69 -14.29 -8.70
N LEU A 175 1.53 -13.99 -9.28
CA LEU A 175 1.43 -13.55 -10.67
C LEU A 175 2.16 -12.23 -10.92
N ALA A 176 2.05 -11.28 -9.99
CA ALA A 176 2.74 -10.00 -10.10
C ALA A 176 4.26 -10.15 -9.96
N LEU A 177 4.72 -11.07 -9.10
CA LEU A 177 6.14 -11.41 -8.94
C LEU A 177 6.71 -12.03 -10.23
N GLU A 178 6.01 -12.97 -10.83
CA GLU A 178 6.40 -13.57 -12.12
C GLU A 178 6.51 -12.52 -13.22
N MET A 179 5.51 -11.63 -13.32
CA MET A 179 5.53 -10.52 -14.26
C MET A 179 6.71 -9.58 -13.99
N ALA A 180 6.98 -9.23 -12.73
CA ALA A 180 8.09 -8.37 -12.35
C ALA A 180 9.45 -8.98 -12.75
N ILE A 181 9.65 -10.27 -12.52
CA ILE A 181 10.86 -11.00 -12.92
C ILE A 181 11.01 -11.00 -14.46
N ALA A 182 9.94 -11.33 -15.18
CA ALA A 182 9.93 -11.33 -16.64
C ALA A 182 10.19 -9.93 -17.24
N ALA A 183 9.65 -8.89 -16.63
CA ALA A 183 9.88 -7.49 -17.02
C ALA A 183 11.24 -6.94 -16.55
N LYS A 184 12.06 -7.73 -15.87
CA LYS A 184 13.34 -7.33 -15.29
C LYS A 184 13.19 -6.08 -14.43
N ALA A 185 12.22 -6.10 -13.52
CA ALA A 185 12.05 -5.04 -12.53
C ALA A 185 13.31 -4.90 -11.66
N ASP A 186 13.62 -3.68 -11.26
CA ASP A 186 14.78 -3.39 -10.40
C ASP A 186 14.44 -3.57 -8.92
N PHE A 187 13.16 -3.33 -8.58
CA PHE A 187 12.65 -3.37 -7.21
C PHE A 187 11.31 -4.10 -7.15
N ILE A 188 11.05 -4.77 -6.04
CA ILE A 188 9.75 -5.37 -5.72
C ILE A 188 9.31 -4.85 -4.35
N GLY A 189 8.20 -4.12 -4.32
CA GLY A 189 7.54 -3.67 -3.10
C GLY A 189 6.71 -4.80 -2.49
N LEU A 190 6.89 -5.06 -1.19
CA LEU A 190 6.18 -6.10 -0.47
C LEU A 190 5.17 -5.47 0.49
N SER A 191 3.87 -5.67 0.24
CA SER A 191 2.79 -5.16 1.09
C SER A 191 2.56 -6.05 2.30
N PHE A 192 2.05 -5.47 3.37
CA PHE A 192 1.61 -6.13 4.59
C PHE A 192 2.68 -7.02 5.25
N VAL A 193 3.96 -6.68 5.08
CA VAL A 193 5.06 -7.34 5.76
C VAL A 193 4.92 -7.14 7.27
N ARG A 194 5.12 -8.20 8.04
CA ARG A 194 5.00 -8.21 9.51
C ARG A 194 6.30 -8.58 10.21
N ARG A 195 7.19 -9.32 9.54
CA ARG A 195 8.44 -9.85 10.10
C ARG A 195 9.45 -10.19 9.00
N ALA A 196 10.68 -10.46 9.39
CA ALA A 196 11.79 -10.77 8.49
C ALA A 196 11.49 -11.98 7.58
N GLU A 197 10.83 -13.00 8.11
CA GLU A 197 10.51 -14.24 7.39
C GLU A 197 9.59 -13.99 6.19
N ASP A 198 8.75 -12.97 6.25
CA ASP A 198 7.90 -12.57 5.11
C ASP A 198 8.76 -12.10 3.92
N VAL A 199 9.85 -11.36 4.20
CA VAL A 199 10.82 -10.91 3.19
C VAL A 199 11.65 -12.07 2.65
N GLU A 200 12.18 -12.92 3.55
CA GLU A 200 13.01 -14.06 3.17
C GLU A 200 12.23 -15.09 2.36
N ARG A 201 10.95 -15.29 2.64
CA ARG A 201 10.07 -16.13 1.82
C ARG A 201 10.05 -15.67 0.37
N ILE A 202 9.89 -14.38 0.10
CA ILE A 202 9.89 -13.86 -1.28
C ILE A 202 11.29 -13.94 -1.88
N ARG A 203 12.33 -13.67 -1.10
CA ARG A 203 13.72 -13.83 -1.53
C ARG A 203 14.00 -15.22 -2.03
N ALA A 204 13.47 -16.26 -1.39
CA ALA A 204 13.63 -17.65 -1.79
C ALA A 204 12.95 -17.98 -3.13
N LEU A 205 11.93 -17.22 -3.56
CA LEU A 205 11.25 -17.36 -4.85
C LEU A 205 11.99 -16.68 -6.00
N LEU A 206 12.95 -15.78 -5.70
CA LEU A 206 13.70 -15.07 -6.74
C LEU A 206 14.68 -16.01 -7.47
N PRO A 207 15.03 -15.70 -8.75
CA PRO A 207 16.00 -16.47 -9.50
C PRO A 207 17.33 -16.63 -8.76
N LYS A 208 17.87 -17.85 -8.71
CA LYS A 208 19.15 -18.13 -8.06
C LYS A 208 20.35 -17.61 -8.85
N ARG A 209 20.18 -17.33 -10.16
CA ARG A 209 21.22 -16.81 -11.05
C ARG A 209 20.70 -15.60 -11.83
N GLY A 210 21.60 -14.68 -12.16
CA GLY A 210 21.29 -13.47 -12.89
C GLY A 210 21.00 -12.26 -11.98
N VAL A 211 20.49 -11.17 -12.57
CA VAL A 211 20.13 -9.97 -11.83
C VAL A 211 18.86 -10.24 -11.02
N ARG A 212 18.92 -9.97 -9.73
CA ARG A 212 17.77 -10.09 -8.83
C ARG A 212 17.22 -8.70 -8.53
N PRO A 213 15.90 -8.55 -8.54
CA PRO A 213 15.30 -7.31 -8.05
C PRO A 213 15.56 -7.14 -6.54
N ALA A 214 15.74 -5.91 -6.12
CA ALA A 214 15.84 -5.54 -4.72
C ALA A 214 14.46 -5.64 -4.05
N LEU A 215 14.39 -6.23 -2.86
CA LEU A 215 13.16 -6.36 -2.08
C LEU A 215 12.98 -5.12 -1.19
N VAL A 216 11.80 -4.51 -1.30
CA VAL A 216 11.41 -3.28 -0.60
C VAL A 216 10.18 -3.56 0.26
N PRO A 217 10.33 -4.12 1.48
CA PRO A 217 9.21 -4.25 2.39
C PRO A 217 8.62 -2.89 2.74
N LYS A 218 7.29 -2.85 2.79
CA LYS A 218 6.53 -1.67 3.19
C LYS A 218 6.19 -1.75 4.66
N ILE A 219 6.59 -0.73 5.41
CA ILE A 219 6.25 -0.60 6.82
C ILE A 219 4.90 0.10 6.90
N GLU A 220 3.85 -0.70 7.05
CA GLU A 220 2.46 -0.25 6.99
C GLU A 220 1.55 -0.94 8.03
N THR A 221 2.11 -1.84 8.84
CA THR A 221 1.37 -2.56 9.89
C THR A 221 1.98 -2.30 11.27
N ALA A 222 1.18 -2.44 12.32
CA ALA A 222 1.68 -2.36 13.70
C ALA A 222 2.73 -3.45 13.97
N ALA A 223 2.50 -4.67 13.46
CA ALA A 223 3.44 -5.78 13.60
C ALA A 223 4.79 -5.50 12.92
N ALA A 224 4.80 -4.76 11.79
CA ALA A 224 6.05 -4.37 11.15
C ALA A 224 6.86 -3.39 12.01
N ILE A 225 6.20 -2.51 12.77
CA ILE A 225 6.88 -1.61 13.70
C ILE A 225 7.52 -2.40 14.85
N ASP A 226 6.80 -3.39 15.39
CA ASP A 226 7.32 -4.23 16.49
C ASP A 226 8.51 -5.11 16.05
N ASN A 227 8.62 -5.46 14.77
CA ASN A 227 9.66 -6.29 14.19
C ASN A 227 10.62 -5.53 13.25
N LEU A 228 10.69 -4.21 13.38
CA LEU A 228 11.31 -3.31 12.41
C LEU A 228 12.79 -3.65 12.13
N GLU A 229 13.58 -3.91 13.16
CA GLU A 229 15.00 -4.24 13.04
C GLU A 229 15.22 -5.49 12.17
N GLY A 230 14.45 -6.56 12.42
CA GLY A 230 14.52 -7.80 11.64
C GLY A 230 14.14 -7.58 10.18
N ILE A 231 13.08 -6.80 9.92
CA ILE A 231 12.64 -6.47 8.56
C ILE A 231 13.71 -5.66 7.83
N ILE A 232 14.30 -4.64 8.46
CA ILE A 232 15.39 -3.84 7.86
C ILE A 232 16.60 -4.74 7.55
N GLY A 233 16.95 -5.66 8.45
CA GLY A 233 18.02 -6.62 8.23
C GLY A 233 17.82 -7.49 6.99
N ALA A 234 16.61 -7.99 6.79
CA ALA A 234 16.23 -8.83 5.64
C ALA A 234 16.01 -8.05 4.33
N ALA A 235 15.78 -6.74 4.39
CA ALA A 235 15.46 -5.88 3.26
C ALA A 235 16.69 -5.46 2.44
N ASP A 236 16.46 -5.10 1.15
CA ASP A 236 17.45 -4.42 0.32
C ASP A 236 17.24 -2.89 0.36
N ALA A 237 15.99 -2.45 0.51
CA ALA A 237 15.56 -1.09 0.81
C ALA A 237 14.23 -1.17 1.58
N VAL A 238 13.76 -0.07 2.15
CA VAL A 238 12.52 -0.03 2.95
C VAL A 238 11.60 1.07 2.45
N MET A 239 10.28 0.88 2.55
CA MET A 239 9.30 1.94 2.25
C MET A 239 8.47 2.26 3.50
N VAL A 240 8.41 3.52 3.88
CA VAL A 240 7.48 4.04 4.88
C VAL A 240 6.16 4.33 4.19
N ALA A 241 5.19 3.43 4.28
CA ALA A 241 3.89 3.55 3.63
C ALA A 241 2.88 4.24 4.56
N ARG A 242 2.99 5.57 4.66
CA ARG A 242 2.30 6.40 5.66
C ARG A 242 0.78 6.31 5.61
N GLY A 243 0.20 6.06 4.42
CA GLY A 243 -1.24 5.92 4.24
C GLY A 243 -1.81 4.76 5.04
N ASP A 244 -1.35 3.55 4.73
CA ASP A 244 -1.82 2.33 5.40
C ASP A 244 -1.36 2.31 6.88
N LEU A 245 -0.13 2.76 7.18
CA LEU A 245 0.36 2.88 8.56
C LEU A 245 -0.52 3.82 9.40
N GLY A 246 -1.02 4.92 8.81
CA GLY A 246 -1.89 5.89 9.49
C GLY A 246 -3.31 5.38 9.78
N ILE A 247 -3.70 4.25 9.17
CA ILE A 247 -4.95 3.56 9.50
C ILE A 247 -4.72 2.60 10.66
N GLN A 248 -3.60 1.88 10.64
CA GLN A 248 -3.23 0.91 11.67
C GLN A 248 -2.76 1.55 13.00
N MET A 249 -2.27 2.78 12.93
CA MET A 249 -1.70 3.50 14.07
C MET A 249 -2.37 4.86 14.21
N PRO A 250 -2.48 5.43 15.43
CA PRO A 250 -2.97 6.79 15.58
C PRO A 250 -2.17 7.77 14.69
N ALA A 251 -2.88 8.55 13.86
CA ALA A 251 -2.26 9.44 12.86
C ALA A 251 -1.16 10.35 13.44
N ARG A 252 -1.33 10.80 14.71
CA ARG A 252 -0.33 11.61 15.42
C ARG A 252 1.01 10.90 15.66
N ARG A 253 1.07 9.56 15.58
CA ARG A 253 2.30 8.78 15.73
C ARG A 253 3.06 8.61 14.41
N VAL A 254 2.40 8.72 13.27
CA VAL A 254 3.01 8.45 11.95
C VAL A 254 4.26 9.30 11.70
N PRO A 255 4.29 10.63 11.98
CA PRO A 255 5.50 11.44 11.78
C PRO A 255 6.69 10.98 12.63
N LEU A 256 6.44 10.54 13.88
CA LEU A 256 7.49 10.04 14.76
C LEU A 256 8.00 8.68 14.30
N LEU A 257 7.10 7.79 13.87
CA LEU A 257 7.46 6.49 13.31
C LEU A 257 8.25 6.64 12.00
N GLN A 258 7.88 7.57 11.13
CA GLN A 258 8.65 7.91 9.93
C GLN A 258 10.10 8.24 10.28
N LYS A 259 10.31 9.14 11.23
CA LYS A 259 11.65 9.55 11.67
C LYS A 259 12.46 8.36 12.21
N GLU A 260 11.82 7.53 13.01
CA GLU A 260 12.46 6.35 13.59
C GLU A 260 12.82 5.30 12.53
N ILE A 261 11.92 5.01 11.59
CA ILE A 261 12.18 4.08 10.48
C ILE A 261 13.36 4.60 9.63
N ILE A 262 13.33 5.88 9.23
CA ILE A 262 14.40 6.49 8.44
C ILE A 262 15.72 6.40 9.20
N ARG A 263 15.75 6.75 10.48
CA ARG A 263 16.95 6.67 11.32
C ARG A 263 17.53 5.26 11.38
N GLN A 264 16.69 4.24 11.61
CA GLN A 264 17.15 2.85 11.66
C GLN A 264 17.65 2.36 10.29
N CYS A 265 16.97 2.69 9.20
CA CYS A 265 17.44 2.37 7.85
C CYS A 265 18.81 2.99 7.57
N ASN A 266 19.00 4.27 7.90
CA ASN A 266 20.27 4.97 7.71
C ASN A 266 21.39 4.32 8.53
N MET A 267 21.13 3.96 9.79
CA MET A 267 22.10 3.24 10.63
C MET A 267 22.47 1.86 10.07
N ALA A 268 21.52 1.18 9.44
CA ALA A 268 21.75 -0.11 8.82
C ALA A 268 22.31 -0.02 7.39
N GLY A 269 22.50 1.19 6.85
CA GLY A 269 22.94 1.42 5.48
C GLY A 269 21.93 0.95 4.42
N LYS A 270 20.63 0.95 4.75
CA LYS A 270 19.54 0.54 3.84
C LYS A 270 18.83 1.77 3.28
N PRO A 271 18.68 1.88 1.95
CA PRO A 271 17.89 2.95 1.35
C PRO A 271 16.45 2.95 1.85
N VAL A 272 15.89 4.14 2.06
CA VAL A 272 14.52 4.31 2.53
C VAL A 272 13.72 5.25 1.64
N ILE A 273 12.48 4.84 1.34
CA ILE A 273 11.51 5.58 0.53
C ILE A 273 10.41 6.08 1.47
N THR A 274 10.18 7.39 1.52
CA THR A 274 9.01 7.95 2.21
C THR A 274 7.87 8.12 1.21
N ALA A 275 6.75 7.46 1.47
CA ALA A 275 5.67 7.29 0.51
C ALA A 275 4.32 7.77 1.04
N THR A 276 3.43 8.05 0.09
CA THR A 276 2.02 8.44 0.22
C THR A 276 1.77 9.83 0.80
N GLN A 277 0.68 10.44 0.36
CA GLN A 277 0.21 11.76 0.80
C GLN A 277 1.26 12.89 0.63
N MET A 278 2.19 12.72 -0.33
CA MET A 278 3.11 13.77 -0.72
C MET A 278 2.45 14.70 -1.71
N LEU A 279 2.30 16.00 -1.33
CA LEU A 279 1.76 17.06 -2.20
C LEU A 279 0.33 16.73 -2.69
N GLU A 280 -0.51 16.12 -1.86
CA GLU A 280 -1.84 15.63 -2.22
C GLU A 280 -2.74 16.73 -2.80
N SER A 281 -2.66 17.96 -2.28
CA SER A 281 -3.46 19.09 -2.80
C SER A 281 -3.15 19.41 -4.25
N MET A 282 -1.95 19.06 -4.75
CA MET A 282 -1.55 19.29 -6.14
C MET A 282 -2.28 18.40 -7.15
N THR A 283 -3.08 17.44 -6.71
CA THR A 283 -4.04 16.74 -7.58
C THR A 283 -5.14 17.68 -8.10
N ARG A 284 -5.37 18.80 -7.42
CA ARG A 284 -6.43 19.78 -7.71
C ARG A 284 -5.94 21.23 -7.76
N SER A 285 -4.74 21.51 -7.27
CA SER A 285 -4.13 22.83 -7.18
C SER A 285 -2.75 22.84 -7.87
N PRO A 286 -2.39 23.90 -8.59
CA PRO A 286 -1.05 24.01 -9.19
C PRO A 286 0.06 24.22 -8.16
N LEU A 287 -0.28 24.60 -6.92
CA LEU A 287 0.66 24.84 -5.83
C LEU A 287 0.29 23.98 -4.60
N PRO A 288 1.29 23.43 -3.91
CA PRO A 288 1.07 22.70 -2.67
C PRO A 288 0.74 23.67 -1.51
N THR A 289 0.16 23.13 -0.45
CA THR A 289 0.02 23.86 0.82
C THR A 289 1.37 24.01 1.52
N ARG A 290 1.48 24.97 2.45
CA ARG A 290 2.68 25.13 3.30
C ARG A 290 2.97 23.88 4.15
N ALA A 291 1.92 23.20 4.61
CA ALA A 291 2.06 21.97 5.39
C ALA A 291 2.69 20.85 4.55
N GLU A 292 2.28 20.70 3.30
CA GLU A 292 2.85 19.70 2.39
C GLU A 292 4.30 20.00 2.00
N VAL A 293 4.64 21.28 1.77
CA VAL A 293 6.02 21.68 1.55
C VAL A 293 6.89 21.33 2.76
N ASN A 294 6.39 21.59 3.98
CA ASN A 294 7.09 21.26 5.21
C ASN A 294 7.22 19.73 5.40
N ASP A 295 6.21 18.96 5.04
CA ASP A 295 6.25 17.49 5.08
C ASP A 295 7.37 16.93 4.18
N VAL A 296 7.43 17.39 2.93
CA VAL A 296 8.50 17.01 1.98
C VAL A 296 9.88 17.40 2.53
N ALA A 297 10.00 18.64 3.02
CA ALA A 297 11.27 19.14 3.56
C ALA A 297 11.72 18.32 4.79
N ASN A 298 10.80 17.98 5.71
CA ASN A 298 11.11 17.15 6.87
C ASN A 298 11.58 15.75 6.46
N ALA A 299 10.89 15.08 5.53
CA ALA A 299 11.31 13.76 5.06
C ALA A 299 12.73 13.79 4.48
N VAL A 300 13.08 14.84 3.71
CA VAL A 300 14.45 15.02 3.16
C VAL A 300 15.46 15.28 4.27
N LEU A 301 15.13 16.14 5.24
CA LEU A 301 16.01 16.47 6.38
C LEU A 301 16.18 15.26 7.33
N ASP A 302 15.18 14.43 7.46
CA ASP A 302 15.26 13.17 8.22
C ASP A 302 16.23 12.15 7.56
N GLY A 303 16.60 12.36 6.29
CA GLY A 303 17.57 11.54 5.57
C GLY A 303 16.94 10.46 4.70
N THR A 304 15.70 10.66 4.19
CA THR A 304 15.10 9.72 3.22
C THR A 304 15.88 9.74 1.90
N ASP A 305 16.07 8.57 1.28
CA ASP A 305 16.78 8.44 0.00
C ASP A 305 15.86 8.73 -1.19
N ALA A 306 14.55 8.46 -1.02
CA ALA A 306 13.57 8.73 -2.06
C ALA A 306 12.22 9.18 -1.49
N LEU A 307 11.48 9.93 -2.31
CA LEU A 307 10.10 10.37 -2.06
C LEU A 307 9.17 9.79 -3.12
N MET A 308 7.96 9.36 -2.71
CA MET A 308 6.94 8.82 -3.60
C MET A 308 5.57 9.46 -3.35
#